data_9dcd5c2a4c0e916e7077ce25ff7e4d71
#
_entry.id   9dcd5c2a4c0e916e7077ce25ff7e4d71
#
_cell.length_a   1.000
_cell.length_b   1.000
_cell.length_c   1.000
_cell.angle_alpha   90.00
_cell.angle_beta   90.00
_cell.angle_gamma   90.00
#
_symmetry.space_group_name_H-M   'P 1'
#
loop_
_entity.id
_entity.type
_entity.pdbx_description
1 polymer ?
#
loop_
_entity_poly.entity_id
_entity_poly.type
_entity_poly.pdbx_seq_one_letter_code
_entity_poly.pdbx_strand_id
1 'polypeptide(L)'
;GLFITLMFIDRPVTENNVYAKLLSDKLPANLGYLYENLIAQMITAAGRELYYHTWEKDKSTHYYEVDFLISEGSKVNAFEIKSSGAGKHESIKQFYKKFSKNVSKIYLISQKDVGKEENLMLKPFYLMPFLIK
;
A
#
# COMPACT_ATOMS: atom_id res chain seq x y z
N GLY A 1 -8.86 8.24 0.06
CA GLY A 1 -9.80 7.90 1.07
C GLY A 1 -10.34 9.08 1.85
N LEU A 2 -11.27 8.80 2.73
CA LEU A 2 -11.94 9.81 3.57
C LEU A 2 -10.97 10.68 4.37
N PHE A 3 -9.91 10.10 4.91
CA PHE A 3 -8.93 10.83 5.70
C PHE A 3 -8.19 11.91 4.88
N ILE A 4 -7.75 11.60 3.68
CA ILE A 4 -7.11 12.58 2.80
C ILE A 4 -8.12 13.61 2.33
N THR A 5 -9.35 13.21 2.03
CA THR A 5 -10.43 14.14 1.68
C THR A 5 -10.68 15.13 2.81
N LEU A 6 -10.75 14.70 4.06
CA LEU A 6 -10.87 15.58 5.23
C LEU A 6 -9.66 16.50 5.41
N MET A 7 -8.46 16.02 5.12
CA MET A 7 -7.25 16.87 5.14
C MET A 7 -7.32 18.04 4.17
N PHE A 8 -7.96 17.87 3.01
CA PHE A 8 -8.09 18.94 2.02
C PHE A 8 -9.30 19.85 2.24
N ILE A 9 -10.36 19.35 2.83
CA ILE A 9 -11.62 20.10 3.05
C ILE A 9 -11.56 20.94 4.33
N ASP A 10 -11.00 20.41 5.40
CA ASP A 10 -10.93 21.09 6.71
C ASP A 10 -9.52 21.64 6.98
N ARG A 11 -9.20 22.72 6.28
CA ARG A 11 -7.92 23.41 6.37
C ARG A 11 -7.50 23.79 7.79
N PRO A 12 -8.38 24.35 8.67
CA PRO A 12 -7.98 24.74 10.03
C PRO A 12 -7.59 23.55 10.91
N VAL A 13 -8.29 22.42 10.80
CA VAL A 13 -7.95 21.19 11.52
C VAL A 13 -6.66 20.59 10.96
N THR A 14 -6.49 20.65 9.64
CA THR A 14 -5.34 20.11 8.94
C THR A 14 -4.06 20.90 9.26
N GLU A 15 -4.10 22.24 9.19
CA GLU A 15 -2.91 23.06 9.40
C GLU A 15 -2.41 23.03 10.86
N ASN A 16 -3.31 23.03 11.85
CA ASN A 16 -2.92 23.15 13.26
C ASN A 16 -2.66 21.81 13.97
N ASN A 17 -3.31 20.73 13.57
CA ASN A 17 -3.23 19.46 14.30
C ASN A 17 -2.66 18.29 13.49
N VAL A 18 -3.00 18.16 12.21
CA VAL A 18 -2.62 16.99 11.41
C VAL A 18 -1.26 17.18 10.79
N TYR A 19 -1.00 18.32 10.14
CA TYR A 19 0.31 18.57 9.54
C TYR A 19 1.43 18.65 10.56
N ALA A 20 1.22 19.37 11.67
CA ALA A 20 2.22 19.46 12.73
C ALA A 20 2.52 18.08 13.34
N LYS A 21 1.52 17.23 13.50
CA LYS A 21 1.69 15.86 14.00
C LYS A 21 2.34 14.95 12.96
N LEU A 22 2.00 15.11 11.68
CA LEU A 22 2.57 14.36 10.57
C LEU A 22 4.06 14.66 10.39
N LEU A 23 4.42 15.95 10.45
CA LEU A 23 5.81 16.42 10.34
C LEU A 23 6.65 16.13 11.59
N SER A 24 6.01 15.95 12.73
CA SER A 24 6.70 15.68 14.01
C SER A 24 6.87 14.22 14.38
N ASP A 25 6.52 13.29 13.46
CA ASP A 25 6.46 11.83 13.71
C ASP A 25 5.61 11.42 14.94
N LYS A 26 4.77 12.31 15.41
CA LYS A 26 3.93 12.12 16.61
C LYS A 26 2.50 11.71 16.31
N LEU A 27 2.20 11.32 15.07
CA LEU A 27 0.89 10.77 14.74
C LEU A 27 0.85 9.30 15.16
N PRO A 28 0.13 8.95 16.22
CA PRO A 28 0.02 7.56 16.61
C PRO A 28 -0.82 6.79 15.59
N ALA A 29 -0.36 5.64 15.22
CA ALA A 29 -1.09 4.48 14.71
C ALA A 29 -1.70 4.52 13.29
N ASN A 30 -2.03 5.65 12.68
CA ASN A 30 -2.77 5.67 11.41
C ASN A 30 -1.97 6.14 10.19
N LEU A 31 -0.64 6.18 10.27
CA LEU A 31 0.21 6.43 9.11
C LEU A 31 0.00 5.40 7.99
N GLY A 32 -0.36 4.17 8.35
CA GLY A 32 -0.71 3.12 7.37
C GLY A 32 -1.79 3.59 6.41
N TYR A 33 -2.94 4.03 6.94
CA TYR A 33 -4.04 4.53 6.11
C TYR A 33 -3.68 5.76 5.30
N LEU A 34 -2.82 6.65 5.82
CA LEU A 34 -2.35 7.81 5.07
C LEU A 34 -1.54 7.39 3.85
N TYR A 35 -0.62 6.46 4.01
CA TYR A 35 0.20 5.95 2.92
C TYR A 35 -0.62 5.17 1.90
N GLU A 36 -1.53 4.30 2.35
CA GLU A 36 -2.45 3.59 1.47
C GLU A 36 -3.30 4.55 0.65
N ASN A 37 -3.87 5.59 1.28
CA ASN A 37 -4.66 6.61 0.60
C ASN A 37 -3.82 7.42 -0.40
N LEU A 38 -2.60 7.77 -0.06
CA LEU A 38 -1.69 8.47 -0.97
C LEU A 38 -1.42 7.61 -2.22
N ILE A 39 -1.12 6.34 -2.02
CA ILE A 39 -0.89 5.41 -3.13
C ILE A 39 -2.16 5.23 -3.97
N ALA A 40 -3.33 5.08 -3.35
CA ALA A 40 -4.61 5.00 -4.04
C ALA A 40 -4.84 6.21 -4.95
N GLN A 41 -4.55 7.41 -4.46
CA GLN A 41 -4.65 8.64 -5.26
C GLN A 41 -3.63 8.68 -6.41
N MET A 42 -2.40 8.24 -6.18
CA MET A 42 -1.38 8.13 -7.23
C MET A 42 -1.83 7.18 -8.34
N ILE A 43 -2.37 6.01 -7.99
CA ILE A 43 -2.87 5.00 -8.95
C ILE A 43 -4.02 5.60 -9.77
N THR A 44 -4.98 6.24 -9.10
CA THR A 44 -6.13 6.89 -9.76
C THR A 44 -5.69 8.05 -10.66
N ALA A 45 -4.77 8.88 -10.19
CA ALA A 45 -4.22 9.99 -10.98
C ALA A 45 -3.44 9.53 -12.21
N ALA A 46 -2.84 8.34 -12.17
CA ALA A 46 -2.22 7.69 -13.32
C ALA A 46 -3.24 7.06 -14.30
N GLY A 47 -4.55 7.22 -14.06
CA GLY A 47 -5.61 6.65 -14.88
C GLY A 47 -5.79 5.14 -14.72
N ARG A 48 -5.29 4.58 -13.64
CA ARG A 48 -5.44 3.15 -13.32
C ARG A 48 -6.64 2.92 -12.42
N GLU A 49 -7.29 1.79 -12.57
CA GLU A 49 -8.35 1.35 -11.67
C GLU A 49 -7.76 0.77 -10.38
N LEU A 50 -8.47 1.01 -9.27
CA LEU A 50 -8.10 0.48 -7.96
C LEU A 50 -8.75 -0.88 -7.75
N TYR A 51 -7.94 -1.89 -7.58
CA TYR A 51 -8.35 -3.23 -7.17
C TYR A 51 -7.65 -3.61 -5.88
N TYR A 52 -8.34 -4.30 -5.01
CA TYR A 52 -7.79 -4.93 -3.81
C TYR A 52 -8.30 -6.37 -3.72
N HIS A 53 -7.68 -7.19 -2.90
CA HIS A 53 -8.10 -8.57 -2.73
C HIS A 53 -7.99 -9.01 -1.29
N THR A 54 -9.06 -9.61 -0.79
CA THR A 54 -9.13 -10.24 0.53
C THR A 54 -9.58 -11.68 0.40
N TRP A 55 -9.02 -12.57 1.21
CA TRP A 55 -9.50 -13.96 1.28
C TRP A 55 -9.30 -14.53 2.67
N GLU A 56 -10.11 -15.52 3.01
CA GLU A 56 -10.07 -16.14 4.31
C GLU A 56 -8.75 -16.90 4.54
N LYS A 57 -8.23 -16.80 5.74
CA LYS A 57 -7.12 -17.59 6.22
C LYS A 57 -7.65 -18.92 6.73
N ASP A 58 -7.12 -20.00 6.21
CA ASP A 58 -7.54 -21.36 6.61
C ASP A 58 -7.57 -21.53 8.13
N LYS A 59 -8.70 -22.00 8.66
CA LYS A 59 -8.95 -22.27 10.08
C LYS A 59 -8.80 -21.06 11.02
N SER A 60 -9.02 -19.84 10.53
CA SER A 60 -8.91 -18.62 11.32
C SER A 60 -10.06 -17.65 10.99
N THR A 61 -10.43 -16.82 11.95
CA THR A 61 -11.33 -15.67 11.74
C THR A 61 -10.64 -14.48 11.07
N HIS A 62 -9.34 -14.60 10.79
CA HIS A 62 -8.57 -13.56 10.14
C HIS A 62 -8.54 -13.73 8.63
N TYR A 63 -8.45 -12.62 7.93
CA TYR A 63 -8.32 -12.56 6.48
C TYR A 63 -6.88 -12.22 6.09
N TYR A 64 -6.49 -12.70 4.92
CA TYR A 64 -5.37 -12.16 4.19
C TYR A 64 -5.85 -11.01 3.32
N GLU A 65 -5.04 -9.99 3.17
CA GLU A 65 -5.35 -8.80 2.38
C GLU A 65 -4.14 -8.40 1.55
N VAL A 66 -4.41 -7.97 0.32
CA VAL A 66 -3.45 -7.29 -0.56
C VAL A 66 -4.03 -5.92 -0.87
N ASP A 67 -3.27 -4.87 -0.57
CA ASP A 67 -3.77 -3.50 -0.56
C ASP A 67 -4.14 -3.02 -1.97
N PHE A 68 -3.29 -3.31 -2.98
CA PHE A 68 -3.57 -2.91 -4.36
C PHE A 68 -3.12 -3.95 -5.37
N LEU A 69 -3.89 -4.05 -6.44
CA LEU A 69 -3.58 -4.83 -7.64
C LEU A 69 -3.58 -3.89 -8.85
N ILE A 70 -2.55 -3.98 -9.66
CA ILE A 70 -2.43 -3.20 -10.90
C ILE A 70 -2.18 -4.16 -12.07
N SER A 71 -2.97 -4.03 -13.12
CA SER A 71 -2.82 -4.85 -14.32
C SER A 71 -1.52 -4.54 -15.06
N GLU A 72 -0.83 -5.58 -15.48
CA GLU A 72 0.35 -5.52 -16.34
C GLU A 72 0.20 -6.56 -17.46
N GLY A 73 -0.32 -6.13 -18.60
CA GLY A 73 -0.67 -7.04 -19.69
C GLY A 73 -1.75 -8.04 -19.28
N SER A 74 -1.45 -9.34 -19.39
CA SER A 74 -2.36 -10.43 -19.00
C SER A 74 -2.21 -10.86 -17.53
N LYS A 75 -1.35 -10.20 -16.76
CA LYS A 75 -1.07 -10.49 -15.34
C LYS A 75 -1.31 -9.27 -14.49
N VAL A 76 -1.16 -9.43 -13.17
CA VAL A 76 -1.27 -8.35 -12.19
C VAL A 76 0.02 -8.22 -11.39
N ASN A 77 0.33 -6.99 -11.00
CA ASN A 77 1.28 -6.69 -9.95
C ASN A 77 0.52 -6.47 -8.65
N ALA A 78 1.00 -7.03 -7.56
CA ALA A 78 0.40 -6.88 -6.25
C ALA A 78 1.29 -6.00 -5.35
N PHE A 79 0.65 -5.14 -4.58
CA PHE A 79 1.31 -4.17 -3.70
C PHE A 79 0.77 -4.28 -2.28
N GLU A 80 1.65 -4.36 -1.32
CA GLU A 80 1.38 -4.23 0.11
C GLU A 80 2.08 -2.98 0.63
N ILE A 81 1.38 -2.16 1.41
CA ILE A 81 1.85 -0.88 1.92
C ILE A 81 2.14 -1.01 3.41
N LYS A 82 3.31 -0.57 3.85
CA LYS A 82 3.69 -0.54 5.27
C LYS A 82 4.20 0.85 5.66
N SER A 83 3.58 1.43 6.66
CA SER A 83 3.96 2.73 7.20
C SER A 83 5.21 2.69 8.08
N SER A 84 5.46 1.55 8.71
CA SER A 84 6.65 1.31 9.53
C SER A 84 7.35 0.06 9.00
N GLY A 85 8.63 -0.02 9.15
CA GLY A 85 9.54 -1.09 8.72
C GLY A 85 8.91 -2.39 8.22
N ALA A 86 9.64 -3.23 7.54
CA ALA A 86 9.14 -4.48 6.98
C ALA A 86 8.65 -5.45 8.07
N GLY A 87 7.43 -5.22 8.58
CA GLY A 87 6.73 -6.18 9.42
C GLY A 87 6.45 -7.48 8.68
N LYS A 88 5.73 -8.40 9.31
CA LYS A 88 5.30 -9.64 8.64
C LYS A 88 4.45 -9.29 7.40
N HIS A 89 4.94 -9.66 6.22
CA HIS A 89 4.26 -9.49 4.93
C HIS A 89 3.80 -10.84 4.39
N GLU A 90 3.16 -11.59 5.28
CA GLU A 90 2.68 -12.94 4.97
C GLU A 90 1.58 -12.92 3.91
N SER A 91 0.69 -11.94 3.95
CA SER A 91 -0.44 -11.86 3.02
C SER A 91 0.00 -11.82 1.56
N ILE A 92 0.92 -10.94 1.21
CA ILE A 92 1.37 -10.80 -0.18
C ILE A 92 2.17 -12.02 -0.66
N LYS A 93 2.93 -12.67 0.23
CA LYS A 93 3.64 -13.92 -0.09
C LYS A 93 2.66 -15.06 -0.34
N GLN A 94 1.61 -15.19 0.49
CA GLN A 94 0.56 -16.20 0.29
C GLN A 94 -0.26 -15.91 -0.97
N PHE A 95 -0.54 -14.65 -1.27
CA PHE A 95 -1.19 -14.26 -2.52
C PHE A 95 -0.38 -14.70 -3.75
N TYR A 96 0.91 -14.42 -3.76
CA TYR A 96 1.80 -14.85 -4.85
C TYR A 96 1.82 -16.37 -5.00
N LYS A 97 1.89 -17.11 -3.88
CA LYS A 97 1.89 -18.57 -3.89
C LYS A 97 0.61 -19.14 -4.46
N LYS A 98 -0.54 -18.57 -4.07
CA LYS A 98 -1.87 -19.01 -4.52
C LYS A 98 -2.14 -18.67 -5.99
N PHE A 99 -1.73 -17.49 -6.45
CA PHE A 99 -2.04 -16.96 -7.77
C PHE A 99 -0.81 -16.79 -8.68
N SER A 100 0.22 -17.58 -8.49
CA SER A 100 1.53 -17.45 -9.17
C SER A 100 1.44 -17.39 -10.71
N LYS A 101 0.44 -18.03 -11.31
CA LYS A 101 0.22 -18.00 -12.76
C LYS A 101 -0.28 -16.63 -13.27
N ASN A 102 -0.99 -15.90 -12.43
CA ASN A 102 -1.65 -14.63 -12.77
C ASN A 102 -0.92 -13.41 -12.22
N VAL A 103 0.04 -13.60 -11.30
CA VAL A 103 0.83 -12.53 -10.71
C VAL A 103 2.17 -12.41 -11.41
N SER A 104 2.51 -11.20 -11.85
CA SER A 104 3.81 -10.89 -12.47
C SER A 104 4.86 -10.60 -11.40
N LYS A 105 4.59 -9.59 -10.58
CA LYS A 105 5.51 -9.12 -9.54
C LYS A 105 4.74 -8.80 -8.26
N ILE A 106 5.42 -8.91 -7.12
CA ILE A 106 4.90 -8.51 -5.83
C ILE A 106 5.83 -7.47 -5.19
N TYR A 107 5.23 -6.43 -4.63
CA TYR A 107 5.93 -5.29 -4.08
C TYR A 107 5.51 -5.02 -2.63
N LEU A 108 6.49 -4.77 -1.77
CA LEU A 108 6.29 -4.17 -0.47
C LEU A 108 6.75 -2.71 -0.54
N ILE A 109 5.82 -1.80 -0.39
CA ILE A 109 6.08 -0.36 -0.39
C ILE A 109 6.19 0.11 1.05
N SER A 110 7.32 0.69 1.40
CA SER A 110 7.60 1.12 2.78
C SER A 110 8.54 2.32 2.81
N GLN A 111 8.93 2.75 4.01
CA GLN A 111 9.96 3.79 4.19
C GLN A 111 11.38 3.26 4.02
N LYS A 112 11.56 1.94 3.88
CA LYS A 112 12.88 1.33 3.72
C LYS A 112 13.41 1.48 2.31
N ASP A 113 14.73 1.38 2.18
CA ASP A 113 15.44 1.39 0.91
C ASP A 113 15.07 0.21 0.00
N VAL A 114 15.50 0.33 -1.24
CA VAL A 114 15.33 -0.72 -2.26
C VAL A 114 15.97 -2.02 -1.80
N GLY A 115 15.23 -3.10 -1.91
CA GLY A 115 15.69 -4.43 -1.58
C GLY A 115 14.90 -5.51 -2.29
N LYS A 116 15.26 -6.76 -2.00
CA LYS A 116 14.56 -7.93 -2.52
C LYS A 116 14.64 -9.07 -1.51
N GLU A 117 13.52 -9.69 -1.25
CA GLU A 117 13.40 -10.91 -0.46
C GLU A 117 12.70 -11.99 -1.30
N GLU A 118 13.46 -12.97 -1.79
CA GLU A 118 12.95 -13.99 -2.74
C GLU A 118 12.27 -13.34 -3.96
N ASN A 119 10.94 -13.47 -4.05
CA ASN A 119 10.14 -12.89 -5.13
C ASN A 119 9.56 -11.51 -4.78
N LEU A 120 9.66 -11.08 -3.52
CA LEU A 120 9.13 -9.82 -3.02
C LEU A 120 10.13 -8.69 -3.26
N MET A 121 9.71 -7.67 -3.99
CA MET A 121 10.49 -6.47 -4.24
C MET A 121 10.18 -5.41 -3.18
N LEU A 122 11.19 -5.00 -2.43
CA LEU A 122 11.09 -3.92 -1.45
C LEU A 122 11.37 -2.60 -2.17
N LYS A 123 10.43 -1.67 -2.11
CA LYS A 123 10.55 -0.37 -2.76
C LYS A 123 10.10 0.75 -1.82
N PRO A 124 10.87 1.86 -1.76
CA PRO A 124 10.44 3.04 -1.02
C PRO A 124 9.27 3.76 -1.70
N PHE A 125 8.47 4.48 -0.91
CA PHE A 125 7.29 5.22 -1.37
C PHE A 125 7.54 6.13 -2.56
N TYR A 126 8.67 6.82 -2.59
CA TYR A 126 8.98 7.79 -3.65
C TYR A 126 9.19 7.14 -5.02
N LEU A 127 9.37 5.82 -5.09
CA LEU A 127 9.44 5.09 -6.35
C LEU A 127 8.08 4.67 -6.91
N MET A 128 7.00 4.80 -6.12
CA MET A 128 5.66 4.37 -6.55
C MET A 128 5.22 4.98 -7.89
N PRO A 129 5.44 6.28 -8.20
CA PRO A 129 5.07 6.85 -9.50
C PRO A 129 5.70 6.14 -10.70
N PHE A 130 6.85 5.52 -10.52
CA PHE A 130 7.53 4.76 -11.60
C PHE A 130 7.02 3.33 -11.74
N LEU A 131 6.36 2.79 -10.71
CA LEU A 131 5.83 1.43 -10.69
C LEU A 131 4.41 1.34 -11.25
N ILE A 132 3.65 2.45 -11.23
CA ILE A 132 2.24 2.51 -11.65
C ILE A 132 2.03 3.05 -13.07
N LYS A 133 3.09 3.26 -13.79
CA LYS A 133 3.03 3.72 -15.19
C LYS A 133 2.27 2.79 -16.10
#